data_90544981f7b3efd847f9a9863dab0a19
#
_entry.id   90544981f7b3efd847f9a9863dab0a19
#
_cell.length_a   1.000
_cell.length_b   1.000
_cell.length_c   1.000
_cell.angle_alpha   90.00
_cell.angle_beta   90.00
_cell.angle_gamma   90.00
#
_symmetry.space_group_name_H-M   'P 1'
#
loop_
_entity.id
_entity.type
_entity.pdbx_description
1 polymer ?
#
loop_
_entity_poly.entity_id
_entity_poly.type
_entity_poly.pdbx_seq_one_letter_code
_entity_poly.pdbx_strand_id
1 'polypeptide(L)'
;VINICVVNEGITHMSRPKPNVLLEHINKKNYKSEQVLDAEAIWAVFYNGKPFNLKSSNILTNYPGPKYKKTSFSNPGHALNLAKKLNELFQTEDFKVFKLTAGEEVSE
;
A
#
# COMPACT_ATOMS: atom_id res chain seq x y z
N VAL A 1 22.65 -15.51 16.36
CA VAL A 1 22.66 -14.85 16.52
C VAL A 1 22.51 -14.46 16.24
N ILE A 2 22.65 -14.90 16.24
CA ILE A 2 22.66 -14.14 16.22
C ILE A 2 22.47 -13.69 15.91
N ASN A 3 22.38 -13.84 15.74
CA ASN A 3 22.31 -13.04 15.65
C ASN A 3 22.07 -12.69 15.07
N ILE A 4 21.95 -12.95 15.01
CA ILE A 4 21.83 -12.16 14.71
C ILE A 4 21.47 -11.83 14.25
N CYS A 5 21.27 -12.10 14.10
CA CYS A 5 21.11 -11.31 13.96
C CYS A 5 20.85 -10.93 13.60
N VAL A 6 20.79 -11.15 13.53
CA VAL A 6 20.73 -10.26 13.53
C VAL A 6 20.73 -9.84 13.00
N VAL A 7 20.75 -10.11 12.89
CA VAL A 7 20.87 -9.27 12.69
C VAL A 7 20.74 -9.00 11.98
N ASN A 8 20.70 -9.28 11.82
CA ASN A 8 20.74 -8.58 11.49
C ASN A 8 20.30 -8.40 11.03
N GLU A 9 19.98 -8.61 11.04
CA GLU A 9 19.64 -7.95 10.95
C GLU A 9 19.45 -7.24 10.68
N GLY A 10 19.62 -7.49 10.66
CA GLY A 10 19.45 -6.46 10.59
C GLY A 10 19.38 -5.97 10.01
N ILE A 11 19.50 -5.88 9.95
CA ILE A 11 19.45 -5.18 9.59
C ILE A 11 19.11 -4.88 9.09
N THR A 12 18.90 -4.95 9.26
CA THR A 12 18.52 -4.46 9.00
C THR A 12 18.07 -4.07 8.55
N HIS A 13 17.89 -3.90 8.67
CA HIS A 13 17.48 -3.25 8.32
C HIS A 13 17.10 -2.91 7.69
N MET A 14 16.99 -3.52 8.04
CA MET A 14 16.73 -2.72 7.33
C MET A 14 16.26 -2.41 5.94
N SER A 15 16.82 -2.31 4.98
CA SER A 15 16.34 -2.02 3.66
C SER A 15 15.61 -3.23 3.11
N ARG A 16 14.50 -3.01 2.40
CA ARG A 16 13.76 -4.08 1.78
C ARG A 16 14.55 -4.65 0.61
N PRO A 17 14.45 -5.95 0.36
CA PRO A 17 15.03 -6.50 -0.87
C PRO A 17 14.42 -5.82 -2.09
N LYS A 18 15.23 -5.61 -3.10
CA LYS A 18 14.72 -5.04 -4.35
C LYS A 18 13.77 -6.02 -5.00
N PRO A 19 12.58 -5.59 -5.41
CA PRO A 19 11.67 -6.46 -6.15
C PRO A 19 12.24 -6.79 -7.53
N ASN A 20 11.88 -7.96 -8.04
CA ASN A 20 12.28 -8.36 -9.38
C ASN A 20 11.50 -7.58 -10.42
N VAL A 21 12.17 -7.16 -11.48
CA VAL A 21 11.53 -6.51 -12.61
C VAL A 21 10.97 -7.58 -13.53
N LEU A 22 9.66 -7.56 -13.72
CA LEU A 22 8.97 -8.53 -14.58
C LEU A 22 8.87 -8.05 -16.03
N LEU A 23 8.56 -6.78 -16.21
CA LEU A 23 8.45 -6.17 -17.53
C LEU A 23 9.03 -4.76 -17.46
N GLU A 24 9.60 -4.31 -18.57
CA GLU A 24 10.13 -2.96 -18.65
C GLU A 24 9.85 -2.36 -20.02
N HIS A 25 9.45 -1.11 -20.05
CA HIS A 25 9.25 -0.35 -21.28
C HIS A 25 9.98 0.99 -21.16
N ILE A 26 10.81 1.29 -22.13
CA ILE A 26 11.55 2.55 -22.16
C ILE A 26 11.09 3.35 -23.36
N ASN A 27 10.65 4.59 -23.12
CA ASN A 27 10.29 5.51 -24.18
C ASN A 27 11.50 6.38 -24.49
N LYS A 28 12.10 6.17 -25.66
CA LYS A 28 13.34 6.85 -26.03
C LYS A 28 13.13 8.32 -26.38
N LYS A 29 11.90 8.74 -26.64
CA LYS A 29 11.64 10.13 -27.01
C LYS A 29 11.68 11.05 -25.80
N ASN A 30 11.10 10.64 -24.68
CA ASN A 30 11.07 11.44 -23.45
C ASN A 30 11.88 10.83 -22.31
N TYR A 31 12.58 9.72 -22.58
CA TYR A 31 13.45 9.03 -21.62
C TYR A 31 12.73 8.57 -20.36
N LYS A 32 11.43 8.31 -20.48
CA LYS A 32 10.68 7.73 -19.39
C LYS A 32 10.70 6.22 -19.47
N SER A 33 10.82 5.58 -18.33
CA SER A 33 10.73 4.13 -18.25
C SER A 33 9.61 3.73 -17.33
N GLU A 34 8.97 2.61 -17.66
CA GLU A 34 7.97 2.02 -16.80
C GLU A 34 8.36 0.58 -16.55
N GLN A 35 8.27 0.17 -15.31
CA GLN A 35 8.64 -1.18 -14.90
C GLN A 35 7.49 -1.81 -14.14
N VAL A 36 7.22 -3.08 -14.45
CA VAL A 36 6.31 -3.90 -13.66
C VAL A 36 7.16 -4.72 -12.71
N LEU A 37 6.99 -4.49 -11.44
CA LEU A 37 7.79 -5.12 -10.40
C LEU A 37 7.00 -6.21 -9.71
N ASP A 38 7.71 -7.23 -9.28
CA ASP A 38 7.14 -8.32 -8.51
C ASP A 38 6.65 -7.83 -7.15
N ALA A 39 5.53 -8.37 -6.69
CA ALA A 39 5.00 -8.09 -5.36
C ALA A 39 4.48 -9.38 -4.76
N GLU A 40 4.66 -9.53 -3.45
CA GLU A 40 4.24 -10.74 -2.76
C GLU A 40 2.71 -10.84 -2.70
N ALA A 41 2.06 -9.71 -2.43
CA ALA A 41 0.60 -9.67 -2.23
C ALA A 41 0.14 -8.22 -2.27
N ILE A 42 -1.16 -8.03 -2.13
CA ILE A 42 -1.74 -6.72 -1.94
C ILE A 42 -2.22 -6.66 -0.49
N TRP A 43 -1.84 -5.60 0.21
CA TRP A 43 -2.32 -5.35 1.56
C TRP A 43 -3.34 -4.24 1.50
N ALA A 44 -4.55 -4.52 1.95
CA ALA A 44 -5.65 -3.58 1.89
C ALA A 44 -6.18 -3.30 3.28
N VAL A 45 -6.62 -2.07 3.50
CA VAL A 45 -7.27 -1.70 4.74
C VAL A 45 -8.76 -1.98 4.59
N PHE A 46 -9.33 -2.69 5.56
CA PHE A 46 -10.74 -3.03 5.58
C PHE A 46 -11.37 -2.41 6.83
N TYR A 47 -12.61 -2.04 6.70
CA TYR A 47 -13.40 -1.52 7.82
C TYR A 47 -14.42 -2.57 8.22
N ASN A 48 -14.33 -3.07 9.45
CA ASN A 48 -15.20 -4.14 9.95
C ASN A 48 -15.21 -5.35 9.02
N GLY A 49 -14.03 -5.69 8.45
CA GLY A 49 -13.92 -6.83 7.56
C GLY A 49 -14.50 -6.63 6.18
N LYS A 50 -14.84 -5.39 5.82
CA LYS A 50 -15.40 -5.09 4.50
C LYS A 50 -14.57 -4.02 3.79
N PRO A 51 -14.49 -4.07 2.46
CA PRO A 51 -13.81 -3.01 1.73
C PRO A 51 -14.58 -1.70 1.85
N PHE A 52 -13.86 -0.59 1.71
CA PHE A 52 -14.46 0.73 1.82
C PHE A 52 -13.75 1.72 0.91
N ASN A 53 -14.35 2.87 0.71
CA ASN A 53 -13.74 3.99 -0.01
C ASN A 53 -13.40 5.09 0.98
N LEU A 54 -12.26 5.73 0.78
CA LEU A 54 -11.83 6.83 1.62
C LEU A 54 -11.92 8.12 0.82
N LYS A 55 -12.74 9.04 1.30
CA LYS A 55 -12.96 10.33 0.64
C LYS A 55 -12.50 11.45 1.56
N SER A 56 -11.70 12.35 1.01
CA SER A 56 -11.27 13.56 1.72
C SER A 56 -11.85 14.78 1.01
N SER A 57 -12.37 15.73 1.80
CA SER A 57 -12.86 16.97 1.23
C SER A 57 -12.78 18.06 2.29
N ASN A 58 -12.79 19.31 1.82
CA ASN A 58 -12.82 20.47 2.71
C ASN A 58 -14.27 20.91 2.85
N ILE A 59 -14.79 20.85 4.07
CA ILE A 59 -16.21 21.17 4.30
C ILE A 59 -16.51 22.66 4.23
N LEU A 60 -15.45 23.51 4.26
CA LEU A 60 -15.64 24.96 4.23
C LEU A 60 -15.55 25.54 2.82
N THR A 61 -15.03 24.78 1.86
CA THR A 61 -14.87 25.24 0.49
C THR A 61 -15.03 24.08 -0.46
N ASN A 62 -15.41 24.39 -1.70
CA ASN A 62 -15.51 23.37 -2.74
C ASN A 62 -14.22 23.19 -3.52
N TYR A 63 -13.17 23.85 -3.10
CA TYR A 63 -11.89 23.78 -3.79
C TYR A 63 -10.80 23.33 -2.82
N PRO A 64 -9.99 22.31 -3.19
CA PRO A 64 -10.00 21.63 -4.50
C PRO A 64 -11.11 20.63 -4.55
N GLY A 65 -12.01 20.25 -4.46
CA GLY A 65 -13.04 19.26 -4.53
C GLY A 65 -12.70 17.99 -3.79
N PRO A 66 -13.65 17.08 -3.67
CA PRO A 66 -13.41 15.83 -2.96
C PRO A 66 -12.39 14.95 -3.68
N LYS A 67 -11.58 14.23 -2.91
CA LYS A 67 -10.58 13.30 -3.42
C LYS A 67 -10.77 11.94 -2.77
N TYR A 68 -10.64 10.90 -3.58
CA TYR A 68 -10.66 9.53 -3.08
C TYR A 68 -9.23 9.05 -2.91
N LYS A 69 -8.95 8.49 -1.75
CA LYS A 69 -7.61 8.05 -1.43
C LYS A 69 -7.50 6.54 -1.57
N LYS A 70 -6.28 6.10 -1.85
CA LYS A 70 -5.97 4.71 -2.04
C LYS A 70 -6.04 3.97 -0.71
N THR A 71 -6.66 2.78 -0.71
CA THR A 71 -6.78 1.97 0.50
C THR A 71 -6.08 0.62 0.37
N SER A 72 -5.47 0.34 -0.79
CA SER A 72 -4.76 -0.91 -1.01
C SER A 72 -3.35 -0.61 -1.51
N PHE A 73 -2.40 -1.44 -1.13
CA PHE A 73 -1.01 -1.21 -1.42
C PHE A 73 -0.29 -2.54 -1.65
N SER A 74 0.77 -2.52 -2.45
CA SER A 74 1.65 -3.68 -2.58
C SER A 74 2.73 -3.71 -1.50
N ASN A 75 2.68 -2.79 -0.54
CA ASN A 75 3.63 -2.67 0.56
C ASN A 75 2.88 -2.70 1.89
N PRO A 76 3.16 -3.68 2.76
CA PRO A 76 2.42 -3.77 4.03
C PRO A 76 2.62 -2.56 4.94
N GLY A 77 3.78 -1.90 4.89
CA GLY A 77 4.03 -0.74 5.74
C GLY A 77 3.07 0.39 5.47
N HIS A 78 2.78 0.66 4.21
CA HIS A 78 1.83 1.73 3.85
C HIS A 78 0.42 1.41 4.33
N ALA A 79 0.01 0.14 4.20
CA ALA A 79 -1.31 -0.26 4.64
C ALA A 79 -1.44 -0.16 6.16
N LEU A 80 -0.41 -0.61 6.89
CA LEU A 80 -0.43 -0.54 8.35
C LEU A 80 -0.47 0.90 8.84
N ASN A 81 0.29 1.79 8.20
CA ASN A 81 0.29 3.21 8.56
C ASN A 81 -1.08 3.84 8.32
N LEU A 82 -1.71 3.51 7.21
CA LEU A 82 -3.04 4.03 6.92
C LEU A 82 -4.07 3.53 7.93
N ALA A 83 -4.05 2.24 8.25
CA ALA A 83 -4.98 1.68 9.23
C ALA A 83 -4.80 2.35 10.59
N LYS A 84 -3.56 2.56 11.02
CA LYS A 84 -3.28 3.21 12.28
C LYS A 84 -3.81 4.65 12.29
N LYS A 85 -3.57 5.38 11.20
CA LYS A 85 -4.02 6.76 11.08
C LYS A 85 -5.55 6.85 11.13
N LEU A 86 -6.25 5.95 10.45
CA LEU A 86 -7.70 5.95 10.43
C LEU A 86 -8.28 5.57 11.79
N ASN A 87 -7.66 4.59 12.46
CA ASN A 87 -8.11 4.23 13.80
C ASN A 87 -7.97 5.38 14.78
N GLU A 88 -6.86 6.13 14.68
CA GLU A 88 -6.68 7.30 15.52
C GLU A 88 -7.66 8.41 15.18
N LEU A 89 -7.84 8.67 13.88
CA LEU A 89 -8.70 9.75 13.41
C LEU A 89 -10.16 9.54 13.80
N PHE A 90 -10.66 8.32 13.65
CA PHE A 90 -12.06 8.00 13.94
C PHE A 90 -12.25 7.38 15.33
N GLN A 91 -11.18 7.29 16.13
CA GLN A 91 -11.22 6.77 17.49
C GLN A 91 -11.88 5.41 17.56
N THR A 92 -11.36 4.48 16.76
CA THR A 92 -11.90 3.13 16.65
C THR A 92 -10.75 2.14 16.46
N GLU A 93 -11.05 0.86 16.50
CA GLU A 93 -10.08 -0.19 16.20
C GLU A 93 -10.56 -1.07 15.06
N ASP A 94 -11.54 -0.57 14.28
CA ASP A 94 -12.21 -1.36 13.25
C ASP A 94 -11.47 -1.38 11.92
N PHE A 95 -10.45 -0.53 11.73
CA PHE A 95 -9.65 -0.53 10.51
C PHE A 95 -8.50 -1.51 10.67
N LYS A 96 -8.47 -2.54 9.84
CA LYS A 96 -7.44 -3.59 9.91
C LYS A 96 -6.89 -3.87 8.53
N VAL A 97 -5.67 -4.38 8.48
CA VAL A 97 -5.00 -4.70 7.23
C VAL A 97 -5.18 -6.19 6.93
N PHE A 98 -5.60 -6.47 5.71
CA PHE A 98 -5.75 -7.84 5.23
C PHE A 98 -4.75 -8.06 4.09
N LYS A 99 -4.09 -9.21 4.11
CA LYS A 99 -3.20 -9.63 3.05
C LYS A 99 -4.02 -10.40 2.01
N LEU A 100 -4.02 -9.92 0.78
CA LEU A 100 -4.79 -10.52 -0.29
C LEU A 100 -3.85 -11.19 -1.28
N THR A 101 -3.90 -12.51 -1.34
CA THR A 101 -3.00 -13.29 -2.19
C THR A 101 -3.70 -13.91 -3.38
N ALA A 102 -5.03 -13.85 -3.42
CA ALA A 102 -5.82 -14.41 -4.51
C ALA A 102 -6.97 -13.46 -4.81
N GLY A 103 -7.52 -13.59 -5.98
CA GLY A 103 -8.59 -12.72 -6.37
C GLY A 103 -9.40 -13.33 -7.48
N GLU A 104 -10.45 -12.64 -7.85
CA GLU A 104 -11.34 -13.04 -8.93
C GLU A 104 -11.08 -12.13 -10.12
N GLU A 105 -10.86 -12.75 -11.27
CA GLU A 105 -10.66 -11.96 -12.48
C GLU A 105 -11.99 -11.34 -12.92
N VAL A 106 -11.95 -10.03 -13.15
CA VAL A 106 -13.13 -9.30 -13.61
C VAL A 106 -12.95 -9.02 -15.09
N SER A 107 -13.90 -9.44 -15.90
CA SER A 107 -13.88 -9.20 -17.34
C SER A 107 -14.83 -8.07 -17.68
N GLU A 108 -14.49 -7.32 -18.73
CA GLU A 108 -15.31 -6.20 -19.17
C GLU A 108 -16.33 -6.63 -20.22
#